data_711ff8869e19d4cf9139e9f09a62286b
#
_entry.id   711ff8869e19d4cf9139e9f09a62286b
#
_cell.length_a   1.000
_cell.length_b   1.000
_cell.length_c   1.000
_cell.angle_alpha   90.00
_cell.angle_beta   90.00
_cell.angle_gamma   90.00
#
_symmetry.space_group_name_H-M   'P 1'
#
loop_
_entity.id
_entity.type
_entity.pdbx_description
1 polymer ?
#
loop_
_entity_poly.entity_id
_entity_poly.type
_entity_poly.pdbx_seq_one_letter_code
_entity_poly.pdbx_strand_id
1 'polypeptide(L)'
;MNKPELLCPAGDLERLQMALHFGADAVYLAGAQFGMRAGAENFTPDGIRAAVQLAHAQGAAVHVTCNTLPRDDEMAQLPAYLELLDDAGVDAIIAADLGVITLAKRHAPHVALHVSTQFGVVNSAAAAALYDLGAQRVVLARELSLAEIRTIRANTPPELELEAFVHGAMCVSFSGRCLLSNYLTGRDANRGRCAQPCRWKYGLTEAKRPGQVFDITEDEQGTYIFNSRDMCMIEHLPALLDAGITSLKIEGRTKSAYYVGAVTNAYRHALDDAIAGRPLAPVWQREVLQISHRPYSTGFYFGEPGQYTANSAYFAGAEVCAVVEGTAPDGRAVLTQRNKFCAGDTLELITNDAPPVTFTAEMLRDADGLPLETVPHPMQRFTMPLPCAAAPLSLIRRKLPAETVDIRLECGKI
;
A
#
# COMPACT_ATOMS: atom_id res chain seq x y z
N MET A 1 -8.03 19.27 -16.10
CA MET A 1 -7.04 18.29 -15.59
C MET A 1 -7.74 16.94 -15.59
N ASN A 2 -7.02 15.88 -16.00
CA ASN A 2 -7.55 14.52 -15.85
C ASN A 2 -7.76 14.23 -14.36
N LYS A 3 -8.75 13.38 -14.03
CA LYS A 3 -8.97 12.92 -12.66
C LYS A 3 -7.68 12.28 -12.14
N PRO A 4 -7.15 12.67 -10.96
CA PRO A 4 -5.97 12.00 -10.38
C PRO A 4 -6.27 10.52 -10.10
N GLU A 5 -5.29 9.67 -10.37
CA GLU A 5 -5.37 8.23 -10.18
C GLU A 5 -5.08 7.86 -8.72
N LEU A 6 -5.89 6.98 -8.14
CA LEU A 6 -5.60 6.30 -6.88
C LEU A 6 -5.03 4.91 -7.19
N LEU A 7 -3.72 4.73 -7.02
CA LEU A 7 -2.99 3.50 -7.32
C LEU A 7 -2.77 2.67 -6.05
N CYS A 8 -3.39 1.50 -6.01
CA CYS A 8 -3.44 0.64 -4.83
C CYS A 8 -2.63 -0.65 -4.97
N PRO A 9 -2.11 -1.20 -3.87
CA PRO A 9 -1.32 -2.43 -3.91
C PRO A 9 -2.19 -3.67 -4.04
N ALA A 10 -1.74 -4.63 -4.86
CA ALA A 10 -2.32 -5.97 -4.97
C ALA A 10 -1.21 -7.03 -4.80
N GLY A 11 -1.12 -7.62 -3.61
CA GLY A 11 -0.14 -8.67 -3.32
C GLY A 11 -0.61 -10.06 -3.77
N ASP A 12 -1.91 -10.24 -3.88
CA ASP A 12 -2.63 -11.44 -4.36
C ASP A 12 -4.01 -11.06 -4.88
N LEU A 13 -4.81 -12.06 -5.26
CA LEU A 13 -6.14 -11.86 -5.84
C LEU A 13 -7.13 -11.27 -4.82
N GLU A 14 -7.09 -11.65 -3.53
CA GLU A 14 -7.99 -11.10 -2.51
C GLU A 14 -7.72 -9.60 -2.30
N ARG A 15 -6.44 -9.22 -2.22
CA ARG A 15 -6.03 -7.80 -2.10
C ARG A 15 -6.40 -7.00 -3.33
N LEU A 16 -6.29 -7.58 -4.52
CA LEU A 16 -6.72 -6.96 -5.77
C LEU A 16 -8.22 -6.66 -5.74
N GLN A 17 -9.04 -7.67 -5.38
CA GLN A 17 -10.48 -7.51 -5.27
C GLN A 17 -10.87 -6.44 -4.24
N MET A 18 -10.19 -6.41 -3.09
CA MET A 18 -10.41 -5.37 -2.08
C MET A 18 -10.06 -3.98 -2.58
N ALA A 19 -8.92 -3.81 -3.27
CA ALA A 19 -8.54 -2.51 -3.84
C ALA A 19 -9.60 -2.02 -4.83
N LEU A 20 -10.04 -2.88 -5.75
CA LEU A 20 -11.05 -2.54 -6.75
C LEU A 20 -12.41 -2.22 -6.11
N HIS A 21 -12.88 -3.07 -5.18
CA HIS A 21 -14.15 -2.87 -4.48
C HIS A 21 -14.20 -1.52 -3.75
N PHE A 22 -13.11 -1.11 -3.12
CA PHE A 22 -13.02 0.14 -2.37
C PHE A 22 -12.57 1.35 -3.19
N GLY A 23 -12.52 1.25 -4.52
CA GLY A 23 -12.46 2.37 -5.44
C GLY A 23 -11.05 2.75 -5.92
N ALA A 24 -10.14 1.78 -6.06
CA ALA A 24 -8.88 2.00 -6.77
C ALA A 24 -9.15 2.30 -8.26
N ASP A 25 -8.51 3.34 -8.80
CA ASP A 25 -8.51 3.63 -10.24
C ASP A 25 -7.48 2.73 -10.98
N ALA A 26 -6.43 2.30 -10.26
CA ALA A 26 -5.44 1.35 -10.75
C ALA A 26 -4.89 0.49 -9.62
N VAL A 27 -4.40 -0.71 -9.96
CA VAL A 27 -3.71 -1.59 -9.02
C VAL A 27 -2.31 -1.91 -9.52
N TYR A 28 -1.33 -2.03 -8.59
CA TYR A 28 -0.01 -2.51 -8.95
C TYR A 28 0.30 -3.85 -8.28
N LEU A 29 0.80 -4.76 -9.08
CA LEU A 29 1.12 -6.13 -8.69
C LEU A 29 2.51 -6.55 -9.19
N ALA A 30 2.94 -7.75 -8.86
CA ALA A 30 4.14 -8.36 -9.41
C ALA A 30 3.87 -9.79 -9.84
N GLY A 31 4.56 -10.21 -10.89
CA GLY A 31 4.73 -11.62 -11.19
C GLY A 31 5.77 -12.29 -10.27
N ALA A 32 5.98 -13.58 -10.46
CA ALA A 32 6.94 -14.38 -9.71
C ALA A 32 8.40 -13.90 -9.89
N GLN A 33 8.69 -13.15 -10.95
CA GLN A 33 10.02 -12.67 -11.33
C GLN A 33 10.05 -11.14 -11.43
N PHE A 34 11.22 -10.54 -11.37
CA PHE A 34 11.54 -9.12 -11.60
C PHE A 34 10.84 -8.11 -10.68
N GLY A 35 9.96 -8.55 -9.77
CA GLY A 35 9.26 -7.68 -8.82
C GLY A 35 9.97 -7.58 -7.48
N MET A 36 10.03 -6.36 -6.89
CA MET A 36 10.41 -6.18 -5.49
C MET A 36 9.35 -6.84 -4.58
N ARG A 37 9.73 -7.26 -3.36
CA ARG A 37 8.84 -7.96 -2.42
C ARG A 37 8.60 -9.45 -2.78
N ALA A 38 9.69 -10.21 -2.91
CA ALA A 38 9.64 -11.67 -3.11
C ALA A 38 8.89 -12.44 -2.00
N GLY A 39 8.67 -11.82 -0.83
CA GLY A 39 7.87 -12.38 0.26
C GLY A 39 6.35 -12.19 0.14
N ALA A 40 5.85 -11.50 -0.88
CA ALA A 40 4.44 -11.52 -1.26
C ALA A 40 4.13 -12.79 -2.07
N GLU A 41 2.88 -13.22 -2.13
CA GLU A 41 2.49 -14.39 -2.92
C GLU A 41 2.77 -14.23 -4.42
N ASN A 42 2.68 -12.99 -4.93
CA ASN A 42 2.86 -12.63 -6.34
C ASN A 42 1.95 -13.44 -7.30
N PHE A 43 1.84 -12.98 -8.53
CA PHE A 43 0.91 -13.57 -9.50
C PHE A 43 1.64 -14.52 -10.46
N THR A 44 1.01 -15.65 -10.74
CA THR A 44 1.39 -16.50 -11.88
C THR A 44 1.03 -15.82 -13.20
N PRO A 45 1.55 -16.28 -14.36
CA PRO A 45 1.12 -15.77 -15.66
C PRO A 45 -0.40 -15.76 -15.87
N ASP A 46 -1.08 -16.84 -15.52
CA ASP A 46 -2.56 -16.92 -15.61
C ASP A 46 -3.23 -16.02 -14.56
N GLY A 47 -2.62 -15.87 -13.38
CA GLY A 47 -3.07 -14.94 -12.37
C GLY A 47 -2.99 -13.48 -12.83
N ILE A 48 -1.96 -13.10 -13.62
CA ILE A 48 -1.85 -11.75 -14.22
C ILE A 48 -2.97 -11.54 -15.23
N ARG A 49 -3.25 -12.50 -16.11
CA ARG A 49 -4.36 -12.41 -17.07
C ARG A 49 -5.72 -12.28 -16.38
N ALA A 50 -5.94 -13.07 -15.33
CA ALA A 50 -7.16 -12.98 -14.53
C ALA A 50 -7.28 -11.63 -13.80
N ALA A 51 -6.18 -11.09 -13.27
CA ALA A 51 -6.12 -9.79 -12.63
C ALA A 51 -6.48 -8.66 -13.61
N VAL A 52 -5.92 -8.69 -14.83
CA VAL A 52 -6.22 -7.73 -15.90
C VAL A 52 -7.71 -7.78 -16.27
N GLN A 53 -8.24 -8.97 -16.53
CA GLN A 53 -9.67 -9.12 -16.87
C GLN A 53 -10.59 -8.58 -15.76
N LEU A 54 -10.28 -8.88 -14.49
CA LEU A 54 -11.08 -8.44 -13.36
C LEU A 54 -11.02 -6.92 -13.17
N ALA A 55 -9.83 -6.32 -13.29
CA ALA A 55 -9.65 -4.89 -13.17
C ALA A 55 -10.31 -4.12 -14.31
N HIS A 56 -10.09 -4.54 -15.56
CA HIS A 56 -10.67 -3.93 -16.74
C HIS A 56 -12.21 -4.01 -16.75
N ALA A 57 -12.78 -5.10 -16.24
CA ALA A 57 -14.25 -5.22 -16.09
C ALA A 57 -14.84 -4.18 -15.13
N GLN A 58 -14.02 -3.59 -14.26
CA GLN A 58 -14.39 -2.52 -13.33
C GLN A 58 -13.84 -1.13 -13.74
N GLY A 59 -13.23 -1.03 -14.94
CA GLY A 59 -12.66 0.21 -15.46
C GLY A 59 -11.36 0.66 -14.79
N ALA A 60 -10.67 -0.25 -14.09
CA ALA A 60 -9.39 0.02 -13.42
C ALA A 60 -8.21 -0.54 -14.21
N ALA A 61 -7.04 0.11 -14.12
CA ALA A 61 -5.81 -0.30 -14.77
C ALA A 61 -4.98 -1.26 -13.92
N VAL A 62 -4.10 -2.04 -14.59
CA VAL A 62 -3.16 -2.97 -13.94
C VAL A 62 -1.73 -2.62 -14.30
N HIS A 63 -0.92 -2.27 -13.29
CA HIS A 63 0.50 -1.97 -13.45
C HIS A 63 1.35 -3.11 -12.88
N VAL A 64 2.26 -3.67 -13.67
CA VAL A 64 3.12 -4.77 -13.23
C VAL A 64 4.53 -4.28 -12.93
N THR A 65 5.04 -4.61 -11.73
CA THR A 65 6.38 -4.21 -11.33
C THR A 65 7.46 -5.13 -11.93
N CYS A 66 8.39 -4.53 -12.68
CA CYS A 66 9.67 -5.10 -13.13
C CYS A 66 10.81 -4.26 -12.56
N ASN A 67 10.79 -4.01 -11.25
CA ASN A 67 11.57 -2.95 -10.61
C ASN A 67 12.72 -3.46 -9.72
N THR A 68 13.14 -4.71 -9.89
CA THR A 68 14.43 -5.20 -9.39
C THR A 68 15.58 -4.64 -10.24
N LEU A 69 16.82 -4.80 -9.75
CA LEU A 69 18.04 -4.57 -10.52
C LEU A 69 18.57 -5.95 -10.97
N PRO A 70 18.15 -6.46 -12.14
CA PRO A 70 18.49 -7.80 -12.58
C PRO A 70 19.95 -7.90 -13.01
N ARG A 71 20.53 -9.08 -12.90
CA ARG A 71 21.85 -9.41 -13.42
C ARG A 71 21.75 -10.07 -14.79
N ASP A 72 22.85 -10.21 -15.52
CA ASP A 72 22.87 -10.74 -16.88
C ASP A 72 22.21 -12.12 -17.03
N ASP A 73 22.36 -13.00 -16.03
CA ASP A 73 21.72 -14.31 -15.98
C ASP A 73 20.18 -14.21 -15.88
N GLU A 74 19.68 -13.19 -15.21
CA GLU A 74 18.23 -12.91 -15.10
C GLU A 74 17.72 -12.18 -16.36
N MET A 75 18.54 -11.29 -16.96
CA MET A 75 18.18 -10.52 -18.16
C MET A 75 17.84 -11.42 -19.36
N ALA A 76 18.39 -12.62 -19.45
CA ALA A 76 18.08 -13.57 -20.54
C ALA A 76 16.61 -14.02 -20.54
N GLN A 77 15.92 -13.98 -19.40
CA GLN A 77 14.51 -14.38 -19.26
C GLN A 77 13.54 -13.21 -19.45
N LEU A 78 14.04 -11.97 -19.40
CA LEU A 78 13.21 -10.78 -19.40
C LEU A 78 12.41 -10.57 -20.69
N PRO A 79 12.93 -10.80 -21.91
CA PRO A 79 12.17 -10.65 -23.15
C PRO A 79 10.86 -11.43 -23.16
N ALA A 80 10.92 -12.73 -22.89
CA ALA A 80 9.73 -13.58 -22.85
C ALA A 80 8.72 -13.16 -21.77
N TYR A 81 9.22 -12.66 -20.62
CA TYR A 81 8.35 -12.14 -19.58
C TYR A 81 7.65 -10.84 -19.98
N LEU A 82 8.35 -9.95 -20.69
CA LEU A 82 7.76 -8.69 -21.19
C LEU A 82 6.71 -8.96 -22.27
N GLU A 83 6.97 -9.89 -23.20
CA GLU A 83 6.02 -10.35 -24.21
C GLU A 83 4.74 -10.94 -23.55
N LEU A 84 4.91 -11.71 -22.49
CA LEU A 84 3.78 -12.22 -21.70
C LEU A 84 2.93 -11.10 -21.09
N LEU A 85 3.56 -10.02 -20.60
CA LEU A 85 2.83 -8.87 -20.04
C LEU A 85 2.07 -8.10 -21.12
N ASP A 86 2.67 -7.94 -22.30
CA ASP A 86 2.04 -7.31 -23.46
C ASP A 86 0.82 -8.13 -23.93
N ASP A 87 1.00 -9.44 -24.10
CA ASP A 87 -0.07 -10.38 -24.46
C ASP A 87 -1.20 -10.46 -23.43
N ALA A 88 -0.88 -10.28 -22.14
CA ALA A 88 -1.86 -10.26 -21.07
C ALA A 88 -2.71 -8.98 -21.03
N GLY A 89 -2.33 -7.94 -21.81
CA GLY A 89 -3.01 -6.66 -21.83
C GLY A 89 -2.77 -5.81 -20.56
N VAL A 90 -1.58 -5.93 -19.97
CA VAL A 90 -1.17 -5.09 -18.84
C VAL A 90 -1.08 -3.62 -19.27
N ASP A 91 -1.59 -2.69 -18.47
CA ASP A 91 -1.62 -1.27 -18.86
C ASP A 91 -0.25 -0.60 -18.71
N ALA A 92 0.54 -0.97 -17.67
CA ALA A 92 1.87 -0.39 -17.49
C ALA A 92 2.89 -1.36 -16.87
N ILE A 93 4.15 -1.21 -17.24
CA ILE A 93 5.32 -1.83 -16.61
C ILE A 93 6.04 -0.79 -15.77
N ILE A 94 6.26 -1.08 -14.47
CA ILE A 94 7.01 -0.21 -13.55
C ILE A 94 8.45 -0.73 -13.46
N ALA A 95 9.41 -0.05 -14.10
CA ALA A 95 10.81 -0.46 -14.23
C ALA A 95 11.77 0.45 -13.45
N ALA A 96 12.90 -0.09 -12.98
CA ALA A 96 13.94 0.65 -12.24
C ALA A 96 15.33 0.56 -12.86
N ASP A 97 15.50 -0.20 -13.92
CA ASP A 97 16.77 -0.46 -14.57
C ASP A 97 16.71 -0.05 -16.05
N LEU A 98 17.77 0.60 -16.57
CA LEU A 98 17.82 1.06 -17.96
C LEU A 98 17.76 -0.09 -18.98
N GLY A 99 18.35 -1.24 -18.66
CA GLY A 99 18.26 -2.43 -19.50
C GLY A 99 16.82 -2.93 -19.59
N VAL A 100 16.12 -2.99 -18.44
CA VAL A 100 14.69 -3.35 -18.38
C VAL A 100 13.85 -2.37 -19.19
N ILE A 101 14.06 -1.05 -19.01
CA ILE A 101 13.40 0.02 -19.79
C ILE A 101 13.59 -0.17 -21.30
N THR A 102 14.83 -0.44 -21.71
CA THR A 102 15.17 -0.61 -23.13
C THR A 102 14.50 -1.86 -23.72
N LEU A 103 14.48 -2.97 -22.97
CA LEU A 103 13.86 -4.22 -23.43
C LEU A 103 12.33 -4.12 -23.40
N ALA A 104 11.72 -3.44 -22.43
CA ALA A 104 10.29 -3.22 -22.38
C ALA A 104 9.77 -2.52 -23.64
N LYS A 105 10.45 -1.50 -24.14
CA LYS A 105 10.09 -0.82 -25.40
C LYS A 105 10.12 -1.74 -26.64
N ARG A 106 10.92 -2.80 -26.62
CA ARG A 106 11.06 -3.73 -27.75
C ARG A 106 10.09 -4.90 -27.66
N HIS A 107 9.89 -5.42 -26.45
CA HIS A 107 9.18 -6.69 -26.21
C HIS A 107 7.76 -6.50 -25.63
N ALA A 108 7.43 -5.27 -25.20
CA ALA A 108 6.09 -4.91 -24.74
C ALA A 108 5.68 -3.52 -25.30
N PRO A 109 5.62 -3.35 -26.63
CA PRO A 109 5.45 -2.04 -27.26
C PRO A 109 4.06 -1.40 -27.00
N HIS A 110 3.05 -2.19 -26.61
CA HIS A 110 1.70 -1.72 -26.33
C HIS A 110 1.50 -1.35 -24.86
N VAL A 111 2.46 -1.67 -23.98
CA VAL A 111 2.39 -1.42 -22.53
C VAL A 111 3.09 -0.11 -22.20
N ALA A 112 2.42 0.73 -21.40
CA ALA A 112 3.00 1.98 -20.92
C ALA A 112 4.24 1.73 -20.05
N LEU A 113 5.25 2.60 -20.16
CA LEU A 113 6.45 2.54 -19.36
C LEU A 113 6.37 3.54 -18.21
N HIS A 114 6.35 3.03 -16.97
CA HIS A 114 6.44 3.81 -15.75
C HIS A 114 7.80 3.59 -15.08
N VAL A 115 8.48 4.67 -14.67
CA VAL A 115 9.76 4.57 -13.99
C VAL A 115 9.55 4.50 -12.49
N SER A 116 10.07 3.44 -11.88
CA SER A 116 9.94 3.17 -10.45
C SER A 116 10.66 4.21 -9.58
N THR A 117 10.16 4.46 -8.37
CA THR A 117 10.86 5.21 -7.32
C THR A 117 12.26 4.64 -7.03
N GLN A 118 12.50 3.37 -7.27
CA GLN A 118 13.81 2.69 -7.16
C GLN A 118 14.86 3.27 -8.12
N PHE A 119 14.46 3.97 -9.18
CA PHE A 119 15.37 4.69 -10.05
C PHE A 119 15.98 5.91 -9.34
N GLY A 120 15.24 6.51 -8.40
CA GLY A 120 15.72 7.62 -7.57
C GLY A 120 15.65 8.98 -8.27
N VAL A 121 14.53 9.27 -8.96
CA VAL A 121 14.35 10.55 -9.66
C VAL A 121 14.06 11.66 -8.65
N VAL A 122 14.95 12.67 -8.62
CA VAL A 122 14.90 13.82 -7.68
C VAL A 122 15.03 15.17 -8.37
N ASN A 123 15.06 15.22 -9.70
CA ASN A 123 15.19 16.48 -10.44
C ASN A 123 14.53 16.38 -11.82
N SER A 124 14.22 17.54 -12.38
CA SER A 124 13.54 17.65 -13.68
C SER A 124 14.38 17.15 -14.86
N ALA A 125 15.72 17.30 -14.82
CA ALA A 125 16.57 16.85 -15.90
C ALA A 125 16.54 15.31 -16.04
N ALA A 126 16.57 14.58 -14.91
CA ALA A 126 16.42 13.13 -14.90
C ALA A 126 15.02 12.71 -15.37
N ALA A 127 13.98 13.39 -14.92
CA ALA A 127 12.59 13.10 -15.33
C ALA A 127 12.40 13.34 -16.85
N ALA A 128 12.92 14.45 -17.39
CA ALA A 128 12.86 14.76 -18.82
C ALA A 128 13.64 13.73 -19.67
N ALA A 129 14.84 13.34 -19.24
CA ALA A 129 15.63 12.33 -19.96
C ALA A 129 14.91 10.96 -20.00
N LEU A 130 14.20 10.59 -18.93
CA LEU A 130 13.41 9.37 -18.91
C LEU A 130 12.18 9.47 -19.82
N TYR A 131 11.57 10.66 -19.91
CA TYR A 131 10.49 10.91 -20.87
C TYR A 131 11.00 10.77 -22.33
N ASP A 132 12.16 11.32 -22.65
CA ASP A 132 12.80 11.15 -23.96
C ASP A 132 13.12 9.67 -24.27
N LEU A 133 13.42 8.88 -23.24
CA LEU A 133 13.55 7.43 -23.35
C LEU A 133 12.20 6.70 -23.49
N GLY A 134 11.06 7.41 -23.46
CA GLY A 134 9.72 6.89 -23.68
C GLY A 134 8.93 6.55 -22.42
N ALA A 135 9.39 7.00 -21.25
CA ALA A 135 8.58 6.89 -20.03
C ALA A 135 7.35 7.80 -20.11
N GLN A 136 6.19 7.27 -19.80
CA GLN A 136 4.94 8.04 -19.72
C GLN A 136 4.70 8.56 -18.31
N ARG A 137 5.25 7.88 -17.28
CA ARG A 137 5.13 8.25 -15.87
C ARG A 137 6.44 8.05 -15.12
N VAL A 138 6.72 8.95 -14.18
CA VAL A 138 7.82 8.83 -13.23
C VAL A 138 7.29 8.80 -11.81
N VAL A 139 7.62 7.72 -11.08
CA VAL A 139 7.39 7.64 -9.64
C VAL A 139 8.53 8.34 -8.93
N LEU A 140 8.26 9.49 -8.37
CA LEU A 140 9.26 10.33 -7.73
C LEU A 140 9.89 9.65 -6.50
N ALA A 141 11.13 10.04 -6.19
CA ALA A 141 11.76 9.66 -4.93
C ALA A 141 10.95 10.20 -3.74
N ARG A 142 10.91 9.43 -2.64
CA ARG A 142 10.09 9.77 -1.45
C ARG A 142 10.73 10.85 -0.57
N GLU A 143 11.97 11.19 -0.87
CA GLU A 143 12.79 12.16 -0.15
C GLU A 143 12.61 13.60 -0.65
N LEU A 144 11.70 13.82 -1.60
CA LEU A 144 11.38 15.14 -2.15
C LEU A 144 10.38 15.91 -1.29
N SER A 145 10.62 17.20 -1.15
CA SER A 145 9.66 18.17 -0.63
C SER A 145 8.63 18.57 -1.69
N LEU A 146 7.48 19.13 -1.28
CA LEU A 146 6.48 19.67 -2.21
C LEU A 146 7.05 20.79 -3.11
N ALA A 147 7.98 21.59 -2.59
CA ALA A 147 8.62 22.66 -3.37
C ALA A 147 9.48 22.09 -4.52
N GLU A 148 10.23 21.02 -4.25
CA GLU A 148 11.03 20.33 -5.26
C GLU A 148 10.12 19.65 -6.29
N ILE A 149 9.01 19.04 -5.88
CA ILE A 149 8.03 18.43 -6.79
C ILE A 149 7.43 19.48 -7.74
N ARG A 150 7.03 20.67 -7.21
CA ARG A 150 6.57 21.78 -8.05
C ARG A 150 7.64 22.23 -9.06
N THR A 151 8.90 22.26 -8.63
CA THR A 151 10.03 22.59 -9.52
C THR A 151 10.20 21.54 -10.62
N ILE A 152 10.11 20.26 -10.29
CA ILE A 152 10.15 19.18 -11.28
C ILE A 152 8.99 19.32 -12.26
N ARG A 153 7.76 19.51 -11.77
CA ARG A 153 6.57 19.67 -12.63
C ARG A 153 6.70 20.85 -13.58
N ALA A 154 7.20 21.99 -13.09
CA ALA A 154 7.35 23.21 -13.90
C ALA A 154 8.39 23.06 -15.02
N ASN A 155 9.35 22.14 -14.89
CA ASN A 155 10.47 21.95 -15.82
C ASN A 155 10.43 20.59 -16.55
N THR A 156 9.27 19.94 -16.61
CA THR A 156 9.05 18.68 -17.34
C THR A 156 7.91 18.83 -18.34
N PRO A 157 7.86 18.04 -19.42
CA PRO A 157 6.74 18.03 -20.35
C PRO A 157 5.40 17.81 -19.62
N PRO A 158 4.33 18.54 -19.99
CA PRO A 158 3.03 18.39 -19.34
C PRO A 158 2.43 17.00 -19.52
N GLU A 159 2.80 16.28 -20.57
CA GLU A 159 2.40 14.91 -20.88
C GLU A 159 3.04 13.88 -19.96
N LEU A 160 4.20 14.20 -19.37
CA LEU A 160 4.83 13.32 -18.39
C LEU A 160 4.01 13.29 -17.10
N GLU A 161 3.51 12.14 -16.73
CA GLU A 161 2.81 11.94 -15.47
C GLU A 161 3.78 11.84 -14.30
N LEU A 162 3.43 12.47 -13.18
CA LEU A 162 4.18 12.37 -11.93
C LEU A 162 3.37 11.60 -10.90
N GLU A 163 3.96 10.52 -10.37
CA GLU A 163 3.39 9.68 -9.33
C GLU A 163 4.14 9.87 -8.02
N ALA A 164 3.40 9.95 -6.91
CA ALA A 164 3.98 10.08 -5.58
C ALA A 164 3.33 9.12 -4.58
N PHE A 165 4.11 8.62 -3.62
CA PHE A 165 3.56 7.84 -2.51
C PHE A 165 2.80 8.75 -1.54
N VAL A 166 1.65 8.25 -1.07
CA VAL A 166 0.78 9.00 -0.14
C VAL A 166 0.53 8.25 1.16
N HIS A 167 0.77 6.94 1.21
CA HIS A 167 0.51 6.14 2.40
C HIS A 167 1.41 4.91 2.50
N GLY A 168 1.70 4.50 3.74
CA GLY A 168 2.31 3.23 4.07
C GLY A 168 3.77 3.30 4.52
N ALA A 169 4.41 2.14 4.60
CA ALA A 169 5.73 1.99 5.20
C ALA A 169 6.83 2.75 4.45
N MET A 170 7.59 3.57 5.17
CA MET A 170 8.79 4.22 4.65
C MET A 170 10.02 3.32 4.81
N CYS A 171 10.98 3.46 3.90
CA CYS A 171 12.30 2.84 4.00
C CYS A 171 13.29 3.82 4.65
N VAL A 172 14.23 3.30 5.45
CA VAL A 172 15.34 4.10 6.00
C VAL A 172 16.36 4.51 4.92
N SER A 173 16.46 3.72 3.87
CA SER A 173 17.39 3.96 2.77
C SER A 173 16.74 4.75 1.66
N PHE A 174 17.53 5.60 1.00
CA PHE A 174 17.09 6.47 -0.09
C PHE A 174 16.34 5.67 -1.17
N SER A 175 15.09 5.99 -1.37
CA SER A 175 14.18 5.34 -2.34
C SER A 175 14.26 3.80 -2.36
N GLY A 176 14.56 3.20 -1.20
CA GLY A 176 14.62 1.74 -1.04
C GLY A 176 15.91 1.07 -1.54
N ARG A 177 16.93 1.81 -1.95
CA ARG A 177 18.27 1.27 -2.30
C ARG A 177 19.10 1.06 -1.05
N CYS A 178 19.29 -0.20 -0.63
CA CYS A 178 19.92 -0.55 0.64
C CYS A 178 20.87 -1.74 0.52
N LEU A 179 22.05 -1.62 1.15
CA LEU A 179 23.01 -2.73 1.28
C LEU A 179 22.97 -3.42 2.65
N LEU A 180 22.29 -2.84 3.66
CA LEU A 180 22.31 -3.35 5.04
C LEU A 180 21.80 -4.80 5.13
N SER A 181 20.74 -5.13 4.40
CA SER A 181 20.20 -6.48 4.34
C SER A 181 21.21 -7.47 3.75
N ASN A 182 21.92 -7.07 2.70
CA ASN A 182 22.94 -7.91 2.07
C ASN A 182 24.12 -8.15 3.04
N TYR A 183 24.65 -7.09 3.66
CA TYR A 183 25.78 -7.20 4.61
C TYR A 183 25.45 -8.08 5.82
N LEU A 184 24.28 -7.96 6.39
CA LEU A 184 23.92 -8.66 7.62
C LEU A 184 23.38 -10.08 7.40
N THR A 185 22.80 -10.36 6.22
CA THR A 185 22.07 -11.62 6.00
C THR A 185 22.35 -12.31 4.67
N GLY A 186 23.15 -11.73 3.80
CA GLY A 186 23.32 -12.19 2.42
C GLY A 186 22.08 -12.02 1.54
N ARG A 187 20.99 -11.42 2.05
CA ARG A 187 19.73 -11.18 1.31
C ARG A 187 19.74 -9.80 0.67
N ASP A 188 19.75 -9.76 -0.67
CA ASP A 188 19.83 -8.50 -1.42
C ASP A 188 18.48 -7.78 -1.46
N ALA A 189 18.42 -6.62 -0.81
CA ALA A 189 17.23 -5.78 -0.78
C ALA A 189 16.87 -5.21 -2.17
N ASN A 190 17.87 -4.93 -3.00
CA ASN A 190 17.69 -4.36 -4.35
C ASN A 190 17.17 -5.41 -5.36
N ARG A 191 17.14 -6.67 -4.94
CA ARG A 191 16.59 -7.82 -5.68
C ARG A 191 15.33 -8.42 -5.00
N GLY A 192 14.62 -7.62 -4.21
CA GLY A 192 13.38 -8.01 -3.56
C GLY A 192 13.49 -8.84 -2.29
N ARG A 193 14.71 -9.17 -1.82
CA ARG A 193 14.96 -10.09 -0.69
C ARG A 193 15.28 -9.37 0.63
N CYS A 194 14.74 -8.18 0.86
CA CYS A 194 15.01 -7.41 2.07
C CYS A 194 14.59 -8.17 3.34
N ALA A 195 15.53 -8.39 4.27
CA ALA A 195 15.28 -8.97 5.58
C ALA A 195 14.81 -7.95 6.63
N GLN A 196 14.70 -6.67 6.25
CA GLN A 196 14.36 -5.55 7.14
C GLN A 196 15.28 -5.39 8.36
N PRO A 197 16.62 -5.49 8.23
CA PRO A 197 17.51 -5.43 9.37
C PRO A 197 17.51 -4.06 10.07
N CYS A 198 17.12 -2.99 9.37
CA CYS A 198 16.94 -1.67 9.98
C CYS A 198 15.86 -1.63 11.08
N ARG A 199 15.10 -2.73 11.24
CA ARG A 199 14.03 -2.90 12.24
C ARG A 199 14.39 -3.93 13.31
N TRP A 200 15.61 -4.48 13.26
CA TRP A 200 16.10 -5.43 14.26
C TRP A 200 16.66 -4.71 15.48
N LYS A 201 16.77 -5.45 16.56
CA LYS A 201 17.42 -5.01 17.79
C LYS A 201 18.93 -5.05 17.64
N TYR A 202 19.60 -3.99 18.04
CA TYR A 202 21.06 -3.90 18.02
C TYR A 202 21.59 -3.27 19.31
N GLY A 203 22.79 -3.70 19.73
CA GLY A 203 23.63 -2.95 20.67
C GLY A 203 24.76 -2.28 19.90
N LEU A 204 24.89 -0.95 19.96
CA LEU A 204 25.99 -0.23 19.34
C LEU A 204 27.00 0.23 20.39
N THR A 205 28.26 -0.21 20.21
CA THR A 205 29.39 0.31 20.95
C THR A 205 30.41 0.89 19.96
N GLU A 206 30.93 2.07 20.24
CA GLU A 206 32.03 2.63 19.47
C GLU A 206 33.35 2.35 20.19
N ALA A 207 34.27 1.63 19.51
CA ALA A 207 35.55 1.21 20.11
C ALA A 207 36.47 2.40 20.50
N LYS A 208 36.32 3.56 19.88
CA LYS A 208 37.09 4.79 20.18
C LYS A 208 36.51 5.63 21.32
N ARG A 209 35.30 5.28 21.80
CA ARG A 209 34.61 5.94 22.91
C ARG A 209 34.09 4.89 23.90
N PRO A 210 34.99 4.15 24.55
CA PRO A 210 34.60 3.13 25.51
C PRO A 210 33.80 3.76 26.65
N GLY A 211 32.59 3.25 26.89
CA GLY A 211 31.67 3.77 27.92
C GLY A 211 30.70 4.84 27.45
N GLN A 212 30.78 5.31 26.21
CA GLN A 212 29.72 6.12 25.60
C GLN A 212 28.75 5.19 24.87
N VAL A 213 27.59 4.98 25.47
CA VAL A 213 26.46 4.35 24.81
C VAL A 213 25.77 5.48 24.03
N PHE A 214 25.64 5.33 22.71
CA PHE A 214 24.74 6.19 21.96
C PHE A 214 23.35 5.91 22.48
N ASP A 215 22.59 6.96 22.78
CA ASP A 215 21.20 6.87 23.22
C ASP A 215 20.37 6.16 22.13
N ILE A 216 20.35 4.88 22.22
CA ILE A 216 19.50 4.01 21.46
C ILE A 216 18.41 3.64 22.44
N THR A 217 17.18 4.06 22.19
CA THR A 217 16.07 3.78 23.10
C THR A 217 15.90 2.26 23.19
N GLU A 218 16.00 1.73 24.38
CA GLU A 218 15.87 0.32 24.70
C GLU A 218 14.56 0.11 25.48
N ASP A 219 13.76 -0.85 25.04
CA ASP A 219 12.64 -1.37 25.81
C ASP A 219 12.83 -2.88 26.06
N GLU A 220 11.89 -3.53 26.76
CA GLU A 220 11.93 -4.98 27.02
C GLU A 220 11.97 -5.82 25.72
N GLN A 221 11.70 -5.21 24.56
CA GLN A 221 11.70 -5.83 23.24
C GLN A 221 12.99 -5.55 22.44
N GLY A 222 13.84 -4.57 22.81
CA GLY A 222 15.18 -4.29 22.29
C GLY A 222 15.51 -2.86 21.86
N THR A 223 16.64 -2.74 21.19
CA THR A 223 17.29 -1.50 20.81
C THR A 223 17.02 -1.16 19.34
N TYR A 224 16.47 0.03 19.05
CA TYR A 224 16.09 0.46 17.70
C TYR A 224 17.01 1.58 17.21
N ILE A 225 17.75 1.35 16.10
CA ILE A 225 18.67 2.35 15.54
C ILE A 225 18.00 3.15 14.43
N PHE A 226 17.21 2.46 13.60
CA PHE A 226 16.56 3.04 12.42
C PHE A 226 15.14 2.50 12.32
N ASN A 227 14.17 3.27 12.71
CA ASN A 227 12.77 2.90 12.59
C ASN A 227 11.98 4.05 11.96
N SER A 228 11.88 4.03 10.64
CA SER A 228 11.14 5.05 9.89
C SER A 228 9.67 5.05 10.29
N ARG A 229 9.09 6.21 10.48
CA ARG A 229 7.65 6.41 10.63
C ARG A 229 6.94 5.96 9.34
N ASP A 230 5.69 5.56 9.43
CA ASP A 230 4.88 5.30 8.24
C ASP A 230 4.39 6.64 7.66
N MET A 231 4.19 6.68 6.35
CA MET A 231 3.67 7.87 5.67
C MET A 231 2.14 7.90 5.71
N CYS A 232 1.56 9.08 5.95
CA CYS A 232 0.13 9.33 5.76
C CYS A 232 -0.08 10.77 5.28
N MET A 233 -0.59 10.92 4.06
CA MET A 233 -0.84 12.20 3.41
C MET A 233 -2.34 12.48 3.22
N ILE A 234 -3.22 11.75 3.90
CA ILE A 234 -4.67 11.82 3.67
C ILE A 234 -5.24 13.25 3.86
N GLU A 235 -4.67 14.02 4.78
CA GLU A 235 -5.06 15.42 5.05
C GLU A 235 -4.48 16.42 4.05
N HIS A 236 -3.51 15.99 3.25
CA HIS A 236 -2.69 16.88 2.43
C HIS A 236 -2.79 16.58 0.92
N LEU A 237 -3.82 15.83 0.49
CA LEU A 237 -4.03 15.50 -0.91
C LEU A 237 -4.13 16.74 -1.81
N PRO A 238 -4.84 17.82 -1.44
CA PRO A 238 -4.88 19.04 -2.26
C PRO A 238 -3.49 19.59 -2.55
N ALA A 239 -2.57 19.58 -1.56
CA ALA A 239 -1.22 20.11 -1.74
C ALA A 239 -0.37 19.29 -2.74
N LEU A 240 -0.59 17.97 -2.81
CA LEU A 240 0.04 17.10 -3.81
C LEU A 240 -0.53 17.33 -5.20
N LEU A 241 -1.84 17.48 -5.32
CA LEU A 241 -2.51 17.80 -6.59
C LEU A 241 -2.06 19.16 -7.13
N ASP A 242 -1.98 20.17 -6.27
CA ASP A 242 -1.47 21.51 -6.60
C ASP A 242 0.01 21.48 -7.00
N ALA A 243 0.78 20.53 -6.47
CA ALA A 243 2.17 20.31 -6.88
C ALA A 243 2.30 19.60 -8.24
N GLY A 244 1.19 19.16 -8.84
CA GLY A 244 1.13 18.54 -10.16
C GLY A 244 1.27 17.03 -10.16
N ILE A 245 1.03 16.37 -9.02
CA ILE A 245 0.95 14.90 -8.93
C ILE A 245 -0.34 14.43 -9.59
N THR A 246 -0.23 13.46 -10.49
CA THR A 246 -1.35 12.87 -11.25
C THR A 246 -1.73 11.46 -10.78
N SER A 247 -0.84 10.78 -10.05
CA SER A 247 -1.10 9.45 -9.48
C SER A 247 -0.65 9.39 -8.02
N LEU A 248 -1.56 8.95 -7.17
CA LEU A 248 -1.40 8.84 -5.71
C LEU A 248 -1.25 7.37 -5.32
N LYS A 249 -0.03 6.98 -4.92
CA LYS A 249 0.33 5.58 -4.67
C LYS A 249 0.28 5.20 -3.19
N ILE A 250 -0.46 4.14 -2.89
CA ILE A 250 -0.47 3.52 -1.57
C ILE A 250 0.55 2.37 -1.53
N GLU A 251 1.46 2.37 -0.55
CA GLU A 251 2.36 1.22 -0.28
C GLU A 251 1.65 0.21 0.62
N GLY A 252 1.75 -1.08 0.28
CA GLY A 252 1.10 -2.10 1.10
C GLY A 252 1.01 -3.49 0.49
N ARG A 253 1.80 -3.84 -0.51
CA ARG A 253 1.71 -5.15 -1.21
C ARG A 253 1.82 -6.38 -0.29
N THR A 254 2.53 -6.25 0.83
CA THR A 254 2.68 -7.31 1.86
C THR A 254 1.72 -7.16 3.03
N LYS A 255 0.85 -6.17 3.01
CA LYS A 255 -0.15 -5.92 4.06
C LYS A 255 -1.38 -6.82 3.86
N SER A 256 -2.26 -6.91 4.87
CA SER A 256 -3.49 -7.71 4.79
C SER A 256 -4.53 -7.14 3.80
N ALA A 257 -5.47 -7.97 3.38
CA ALA A 257 -6.61 -7.53 2.55
C ALA A 257 -7.45 -6.46 3.28
N TYR A 258 -7.62 -6.55 4.60
CA TYR A 258 -8.25 -5.51 5.43
C TYR A 258 -7.52 -4.17 5.34
N TYR A 259 -6.18 -4.18 5.43
CA TYR A 259 -5.39 -2.95 5.25
C TYR A 259 -5.64 -2.32 3.89
N VAL A 260 -5.56 -3.12 2.82
CA VAL A 260 -5.76 -2.62 1.45
C VAL A 260 -7.15 -2.02 1.30
N GLY A 261 -8.20 -2.74 1.72
CA GLY A 261 -9.58 -2.25 1.63
C GLY A 261 -9.80 -0.96 2.43
N ALA A 262 -9.42 -0.95 3.71
CA ALA A 262 -9.66 0.20 4.59
C ALA A 262 -8.89 1.45 4.16
N VAL A 263 -7.61 1.31 3.74
CA VAL A 263 -6.82 2.46 3.26
C VAL A 263 -7.35 2.97 1.92
N THR A 264 -7.65 2.07 0.97
CA THR A 264 -8.21 2.45 -0.32
C THR A 264 -9.53 3.21 -0.14
N ASN A 265 -10.44 2.71 0.71
CA ASN A 265 -11.71 3.37 1.02
C ASN A 265 -11.50 4.78 1.56
N ALA A 266 -10.65 4.94 2.57
CA ALA A 266 -10.39 6.24 3.17
C ALA A 266 -9.79 7.23 2.16
N TYR A 267 -8.81 6.78 1.36
CA TYR A 267 -8.17 7.62 0.34
C TYR A 267 -9.08 7.92 -0.85
N ARG A 268 -9.97 7.00 -1.23
CA ARG A 268 -10.97 7.26 -2.28
C ARG A 268 -11.88 8.42 -1.89
N HIS A 269 -12.47 8.35 -0.72
CA HIS A 269 -13.34 9.43 -0.23
C HIS A 269 -12.56 10.74 -0.01
N ALA A 270 -11.35 10.68 0.54
CA ALA A 270 -10.51 11.86 0.72
C ALA A 270 -10.13 12.52 -0.62
N LEU A 271 -9.82 11.71 -1.64
CA LEU A 271 -9.49 12.21 -2.97
C LEU A 271 -10.71 12.81 -3.67
N ASP A 272 -11.88 12.19 -3.54
CA ASP A 272 -13.13 12.73 -4.10
C ASP A 272 -13.54 14.06 -3.42
N ASP A 273 -13.30 14.19 -2.10
CA ASP A 273 -13.48 15.46 -1.40
C ASP A 273 -12.48 16.52 -1.89
N ALA A 274 -11.20 16.15 -2.04
CA ALA A 274 -10.17 17.05 -2.55
C ALA A 274 -10.46 17.56 -3.97
N ILE A 275 -10.86 16.66 -4.89
CA ILE A 275 -11.23 17.00 -6.25
C ILE A 275 -12.45 17.94 -6.29
N ALA A 276 -13.41 17.72 -5.40
CA ALA A 276 -14.62 18.54 -5.29
C ALA A 276 -14.40 19.85 -4.50
N GLY A 277 -13.19 20.11 -4.01
CA GLY A 277 -12.87 21.27 -3.18
C GLY A 277 -13.56 21.25 -1.81
N ARG A 278 -13.95 20.09 -1.32
CA ARG A 278 -14.56 19.91 -0.01
C ARG A 278 -13.49 19.61 1.05
N PRO A 279 -13.69 20.01 2.31
CA PRO A 279 -12.81 19.59 3.40
C PRO A 279 -12.91 18.08 3.62
N LEU A 280 -11.79 17.47 4.00
CA LEU A 280 -11.74 16.06 4.38
C LEU A 280 -12.70 15.78 5.54
N ALA A 281 -13.62 14.83 5.37
CA ALA A 281 -14.50 14.42 6.45
C ALA A 281 -13.69 13.70 7.56
N PRO A 282 -13.84 14.08 8.86
CA PRO A 282 -13.02 13.55 9.95
C PRO A 282 -13.10 12.03 10.14
N VAL A 283 -14.13 11.37 9.63
CA VAL A 283 -14.25 9.92 9.67
C VAL A 283 -13.13 9.25 8.88
N TRP A 284 -12.79 9.75 7.68
CA TRP A 284 -11.77 9.16 6.83
C TRP A 284 -10.36 9.33 7.39
N GLN A 285 -10.09 10.44 8.08
CA GLN A 285 -8.85 10.62 8.83
C GLN A 285 -8.72 9.58 9.96
N ARG A 286 -9.83 9.25 10.65
CA ARG A 286 -9.82 8.22 11.70
C ARG A 286 -9.69 6.81 11.15
N GLU A 287 -10.17 6.54 9.93
CA GLU A 287 -10.11 5.21 9.33
C GLU A 287 -8.68 4.71 9.13
N VAL A 288 -7.76 5.56 8.73
CA VAL A 288 -6.34 5.19 8.56
C VAL A 288 -5.63 4.89 9.90
N LEU A 289 -6.24 5.21 11.03
CA LEU A 289 -5.75 4.84 12.37
C LEU A 289 -6.27 3.48 12.83
N GLN A 290 -7.25 2.89 12.14
CA GLN A 290 -7.84 1.60 12.50
C GLN A 290 -7.03 0.40 11.99
N ILE A 291 -6.13 0.63 11.04
CA ILE A 291 -5.30 -0.41 10.44
C ILE A 291 -3.96 -0.54 11.18
N SER A 292 -3.22 -1.61 10.87
CA SER A 292 -1.87 -1.81 11.42
C SER A 292 -0.84 -0.86 10.82
N HIS A 293 -0.35 0.08 11.63
CA HIS A 293 0.62 1.10 11.23
C HIS A 293 1.61 1.41 12.35
N ARG A 294 2.74 2.03 12.00
CA ARG A 294 3.64 2.74 12.94
C ARG A 294 3.19 4.20 13.05
N PRO A 295 3.72 4.99 14.00
CA PRO A 295 3.42 6.41 14.06
C PRO A 295 3.58 7.05 12.68
N TYR A 296 2.59 7.86 12.29
CA TYR A 296 2.57 8.51 11.00
C TYR A 296 3.46 9.76 10.94
N SER A 297 3.88 10.07 9.72
CA SER A 297 4.51 11.32 9.33
C SER A 297 4.04 11.69 7.92
N THR A 298 4.33 12.91 7.50
CA THR A 298 4.10 13.35 6.11
C THR A 298 5.27 12.99 5.17
N GLY A 299 6.18 12.08 5.58
CA GLY A 299 7.41 11.87 4.84
C GLY A 299 8.23 13.16 4.76
N PHE A 300 8.91 13.36 3.64
CA PHE A 300 9.73 14.57 3.40
C PHE A 300 8.95 15.74 2.77
N TYR A 301 7.66 15.59 2.49
CA TYR A 301 6.89 16.62 1.78
C TYR A 301 6.88 17.99 2.46
N PHE A 302 6.89 18.03 3.80
CA PHE A 302 6.92 19.26 4.60
C PHE A 302 8.20 19.41 5.44
N GLY A 303 9.20 18.52 5.27
CA GLY A 303 10.44 18.52 6.01
C GLY A 303 10.88 17.11 6.40
N GLU A 304 11.89 16.99 7.24
CA GLU A 304 12.40 15.68 7.66
C GLU A 304 11.40 14.93 8.55
N PRO A 305 11.05 13.67 8.23
CA PRO A 305 10.02 12.92 8.96
C PRO A 305 10.45 12.45 10.36
N GLY A 306 11.75 12.52 10.66
CA GLY A 306 12.33 11.95 11.86
C GLY A 306 12.25 10.41 11.90
N GLN A 307 12.70 9.84 13.02
CA GLN A 307 12.65 8.41 13.29
C GLN A 307 11.79 8.16 14.54
N TYR A 308 11.16 6.99 14.61
CA TYR A 308 10.46 6.54 15.80
C TYR A 308 11.29 5.47 16.50
N THR A 309 12.02 5.87 17.53
CA THR A 309 12.99 5.00 18.21
C THR A 309 12.44 4.37 19.50
N ALA A 310 11.24 4.74 19.95
CA ALA A 310 10.68 4.23 21.20
C ALA A 310 10.44 2.72 21.18
N ASN A 311 9.92 2.19 20.07
CA ASN A 311 9.74 0.74 19.88
C ASN A 311 9.48 0.44 18.38
N SER A 312 9.44 -0.85 17.99
CA SER A 312 9.08 -1.30 16.64
C SER A 312 7.64 -1.78 16.51
N ALA A 313 6.83 -1.58 17.55
CA ALA A 313 5.46 -2.06 17.57
C ALA A 313 4.60 -1.39 16.49
N TYR A 314 3.65 -2.14 15.98
CA TYR A 314 2.58 -1.62 15.14
C TYR A 314 1.37 -1.35 16.02
N PHE A 315 0.73 -0.22 15.78
CA PHE A 315 -0.55 0.12 16.38
C PHE A 315 -1.67 -0.34 15.46
N ALA A 316 -2.77 -0.80 16.03
CA ALA A 316 -3.98 -1.11 15.29
C ALA A 316 -5.20 -0.75 16.15
N GLY A 317 -6.08 0.11 15.65
CA GLY A 317 -7.31 0.52 16.33
C GLY A 317 -8.44 -0.48 16.19
N ALA A 318 -8.36 -1.40 15.23
CA ALA A 318 -9.39 -2.41 14.97
C ALA A 318 -8.81 -3.69 14.35
N GLU A 319 -9.58 -4.76 14.44
CA GLU A 319 -9.33 -6.04 13.77
C GLU A 319 -10.50 -6.44 12.89
N VAL A 320 -10.23 -7.01 11.71
CA VAL A 320 -11.27 -7.55 10.84
C VAL A 320 -11.85 -8.83 11.44
N CYS A 321 -13.17 -8.94 11.50
CA CYS A 321 -13.87 -10.10 12.03
C CYS A 321 -14.43 -11.00 10.93
N ALA A 322 -14.97 -10.40 9.85
CA ALA A 322 -15.52 -11.14 8.74
C ALA A 322 -15.53 -10.31 7.44
N VAL A 323 -15.74 -11.01 6.32
CA VAL A 323 -15.96 -10.44 4.99
C VAL A 323 -17.32 -10.90 4.49
N VAL A 324 -18.09 -9.98 3.91
CA VAL A 324 -19.39 -10.28 3.29
C VAL A 324 -19.15 -11.01 1.95
N GLU A 325 -19.79 -12.15 1.73
CA GLU A 325 -19.78 -12.89 0.46
C GLU A 325 -21.01 -12.57 -0.39
N GLY A 326 -22.12 -12.21 0.23
CA GLY A 326 -23.38 -11.93 -0.45
C GLY A 326 -24.57 -11.90 0.49
N THR A 327 -25.77 -12.02 -0.08
CA THR A 327 -27.03 -12.02 0.66
C THR A 327 -27.79 -13.32 0.41
N ALA A 328 -28.24 -13.96 1.46
CA ALA A 328 -29.06 -15.15 1.40
C ALA A 328 -30.51 -14.80 0.99
N PRO A 329 -31.32 -15.79 0.53
CA PRO A 329 -32.70 -15.54 0.10
C PRO A 329 -33.62 -14.94 1.18
N ASP A 330 -33.29 -15.15 2.45
CA ASP A 330 -34.01 -14.60 3.61
C ASP A 330 -33.56 -13.17 3.99
N GLY A 331 -32.70 -12.55 3.18
CA GLY A 331 -32.19 -11.20 3.38
C GLY A 331 -31.01 -11.09 4.33
N ARG A 332 -30.52 -12.18 4.92
CA ARG A 332 -29.36 -12.19 5.80
C ARG A 332 -28.07 -12.10 4.98
N ALA A 333 -27.06 -11.44 5.51
CA ALA A 333 -25.73 -11.49 4.89
C ALA A 333 -25.12 -12.88 5.10
N VAL A 334 -24.45 -13.37 4.06
CA VAL A 334 -23.55 -14.53 4.10
C VAL A 334 -22.14 -14.00 4.27
N LEU A 335 -21.41 -14.48 5.28
CA LEU A 335 -20.10 -13.98 5.66
C LEU A 335 -19.11 -15.11 5.88
N THR A 336 -17.82 -14.78 5.66
CA THR A 336 -16.69 -15.65 6.00
C THR A 336 -15.89 -15.00 7.13
N GLN A 337 -15.67 -15.74 8.21
CA GLN A 337 -14.94 -15.32 9.39
C GLN A 337 -13.46 -15.09 9.10
N ARG A 338 -12.88 -14.06 9.73
CA ARG A 338 -11.43 -13.75 9.72
C ARG A 338 -10.83 -13.78 11.14
N ASN A 339 -11.56 -13.30 12.14
CA ASN A 339 -11.21 -13.39 13.54
C ASN A 339 -12.43 -13.78 14.38
N LYS A 340 -12.19 -14.42 15.53
CA LYS A 340 -13.25 -14.86 16.43
C LYS A 340 -14.04 -13.68 17.01
N PHE A 341 -15.35 -13.79 17.01
CA PHE A 341 -16.26 -12.88 17.72
C PHE A 341 -17.51 -13.63 18.20
N CYS A 342 -18.32 -12.98 19.06
CA CYS A 342 -19.49 -13.56 19.71
C CYS A 342 -20.75 -12.77 19.40
N ALA A 343 -21.90 -13.41 19.59
CA ALA A 343 -23.15 -12.70 19.68
C ALA A 343 -23.09 -11.70 20.86
N GLY A 344 -23.62 -10.50 20.65
CA GLY A 344 -23.53 -9.40 21.62
C GLY A 344 -22.30 -8.48 21.43
N ASP A 345 -21.29 -8.88 20.62
CA ASP A 345 -20.14 -8.00 20.33
C ASP A 345 -20.59 -6.77 19.54
N THR A 346 -20.00 -5.62 19.88
CA THR A 346 -20.16 -4.38 19.10
C THR A 346 -19.19 -4.39 17.94
N LEU A 347 -19.73 -4.36 16.73
CA LEU A 347 -19.00 -4.43 15.47
C LEU A 347 -19.24 -3.18 14.62
N GLU A 348 -18.44 -3.00 13.58
CA GLU A 348 -18.64 -1.99 12.54
C GLU A 348 -18.70 -2.64 11.17
N LEU A 349 -19.71 -2.27 10.38
CA LEU A 349 -19.82 -2.58 8.95
C LEU A 349 -19.13 -1.48 8.15
N ILE A 350 -18.22 -1.86 7.26
CA ILE A 350 -17.52 -0.97 6.34
C ILE A 350 -17.97 -1.30 4.92
N THR A 351 -18.59 -0.33 4.27
CA THR A 351 -18.95 -0.35 2.85
C THR A 351 -18.10 0.65 2.07
N ASN A 352 -18.14 0.59 0.75
CA ASN A 352 -17.36 1.47 -0.12
C ASN A 352 -18.04 2.83 -0.42
N ASP A 353 -19.27 3.02 0.01
CA ASP A 353 -20.13 4.17 -0.32
C ASP A 353 -20.50 5.06 0.87
N ALA A 354 -20.25 4.60 2.10
CA ALA A 354 -20.66 5.28 3.31
C ALA A 354 -19.65 5.15 4.48
N PRO A 355 -19.68 6.05 5.46
CA PRO A 355 -18.96 5.88 6.72
C PRO A 355 -19.31 4.57 7.43
N PRO A 356 -18.36 4.00 8.23
CA PRO A 356 -18.61 2.79 9.00
C PRO A 356 -19.85 2.89 9.91
N VAL A 357 -20.66 1.85 9.91
CA VAL A 357 -21.90 1.77 10.73
C VAL A 357 -21.68 0.81 11.89
N THR A 358 -21.83 1.32 13.12
CA THR A 358 -21.74 0.51 14.35
C THR A 358 -23.04 -0.26 14.56
N PHE A 359 -22.92 -1.54 14.93
CA PHE A 359 -24.07 -2.40 15.24
C PHE A 359 -23.67 -3.50 16.24
N THR A 360 -24.66 -4.20 16.79
CA THR A 360 -24.45 -5.38 17.66
C THR A 360 -24.60 -6.66 16.82
N ALA A 361 -23.68 -7.61 16.99
CA ALA A 361 -23.76 -8.91 16.33
C ALA A 361 -24.88 -9.74 17.00
N GLU A 362 -25.94 -10.04 16.25
CA GLU A 362 -27.09 -10.77 16.76
C GLU A 362 -27.52 -11.85 15.75
N MET A 363 -28.28 -12.82 16.25
CA MET A 363 -28.91 -13.87 15.45
C MET A 363 -27.94 -14.57 14.50
N LEU A 364 -26.73 -14.86 14.97
CA LEU A 364 -25.73 -15.61 14.19
C LEU A 364 -26.25 -17.02 13.90
N ARG A 365 -26.04 -17.53 12.67
CA ARG A 365 -26.39 -18.90 12.27
C ARG A 365 -25.26 -19.51 11.46
N ASP A 366 -25.04 -20.83 11.64
CA ASP A 366 -24.12 -21.61 10.84
C ASP A 366 -24.66 -21.88 9.42
N ALA A 367 -23.93 -22.69 8.65
CA ALA A 367 -24.30 -23.06 7.28
C ALA A 367 -25.60 -23.89 7.22
N ASP A 368 -25.95 -24.59 8.30
CA ASP A 368 -27.16 -25.41 8.43
C ASP A 368 -28.35 -24.62 8.97
N GLY A 369 -28.14 -23.33 9.29
CA GLY A 369 -29.16 -22.41 9.83
C GLY A 369 -29.37 -22.52 11.35
N LEU A 370 -28.50 -23.28 12.05
CA LEU A 370 -28.56 -23.41 13.50
C LEU A 370 -28.00 -22.16 14.21
N PRO A 371 -28.56 -21.73 15.34
CA PRO A 371 -28.06 -20.59 16.09
C PRO A 371 -26.59 -20.78 16.55
N LEU A 372 -25.79 -19.71 16.45
CA LEU A 372 -24.43 -19.64 16.97
C LEU A 372 -24.31 -18.56 18.05
N GLU A 373 -23.66 -18.89 19.17
CA GLU A 373 -23.22 -17.89 20.16
C GLU A 373 -21.87 -17.26 19.82
N THR A 374 -21.05 -17.98 19.06
CA THR A 374 -19.70 -17.54 18.67
C THR A 374 -19.34 -18.06 17.28
N VAL A 375 -18.48 -17.34 16.57
CA VAL A 375 -17.90 -17.72 15.26
C VAL A 375 -16.39 -17.94 15.47
N PRO A 376 -15.95 -19.14 15.92
CA PRO A 376 -14.58 -19.34 16.43
C PRO A 376 -13.58 -19.78 15.36
N HIS A 377 -14.03 -20.38 14.24
CA HIS A 377 -13.13 -21.08 13.32
C HIS A 377 -12.71 -20.19 12.15
N PRO A 378 -11.40 -20.13 11.81
CA PRO A 378 -10.93 -19.43 10.63
C PRO A 378 -11.68 -19.86 9.36
N MET A 379 -12.07 -18.91 8.54
CA MET A 379 -12.81 -19.10 7.29
C MET A 379 -14.18 -19.78 7.47
N GLN A 380 -14.71 -19.82 8.68
CA GLN A 380 -16.07 -20.34 8.94
C GLN A 380 -17.09 -19.49 8.20
N ARG A 381 -17.97 -20.17 7.45
CA ARG A 381 -19.11 -19.53 6.80
C ARG A 381 -20.30 -19.48 7.74
N PHE A 382 -20.95 -18.34 7.81
CA PHE A 382 -22.09 -18.10 8.69
C PHE A 382 -23.00 -17.00 8.11
N THR A 383 -24.17 -16.81 8.72
CA THR A 383 -25.12 -15.77 8.33
C THR A 383 -25.52 -14.91 9.54
N MET A 384 -25.74 -13.61 9.31
CA MET A 384 -26.35 -12.70 10.28
C MET A 384 -27.07 -11.55 9.58
N PRO A 385 -28.04 -10.86 10.22
CA PRO A 385 -28.56 -9.60 9.70
C PRO A 385 -27.52 -8.51 9.81
N LEU A 386 -27.51 -7.57 8.86
CA LEU A 386 -26.68 -6.37 8.88
C LEU A 386 -27.57 -5.11 9.04
N PRO A 387 -27.01 -4.00 9.56
CA PRO A 387 -27.78 -2.78 9.79
C PRO A 387 -28.24 -2.07 8.48
N CYS A 388 -27.57 -2.36 7.38
CA CYS A 388 -27.94 -1.90 6.04
C CYS A 388 -27.48 -2.90 4.98
N ALA A 389 -27.86 -2.69 3.74
CA ALA A 389 -27.39 -3.48 2.60
C ALA A 389 -25.85 -3.38 2.48
N ALA A 390 -25.22 -4.51 2.22
CA ALA A 390 -23.76 -4.60 2.06
C ALA A 390 -23.45 -5.46 0.84
N ALA A 391 -22.62 -4.89 -0.06
CA ALA A 391 -22.14 -5.61 -1.22
C ALA A 391 -21.12 -6.71 -0.80
N PRO A 392 -20.91 -7.76 -1.63
CA PRO A 392 -19.78 -8.65 -1.45
C PRO A 392 -18.46 -7.85 -1.29
N LEU A 393 -17.54 -8.35 -0.47
CA LEU A 393 -16.28 -7.72 -0.06
C LEU A 393 -16.41 -6.57 0.95
N SER A 394 -17.61 -6.16 1.38
CA SER A 394 -17.77 -5.32 2.56
C SER A 394 -17.18 -6.01 3.80
N LEU A 395 -16.66 -5.22 4.73
CA LEU A 395 -15.88 -5.72 5.85
C LEU A 395 -16.64 -5.54 7.18
N ILE A 396 -16.51 -6.53 8.04
CA ILE A 396 -16.94 -6.43 9.44
C ILE A 396 -15.68 -6.38 10.31
N ARG A 397 -15.60 -5.39 11.20
CA ARG A 397 -14.48 -5.25 12.14
C ARG A 397 -14.96 -5.01 13.58
N ARG A 398 -14.08 -5.24 14.52
CA ARG A 398 -14.23 -4.88 15.94
C ARG A 398 -13.15 -3.87 16.33
N LYS A 399 -13.53 -2.81 17.05
CA LYS A 399 -12.55 -1.88 17.66
C LYS A 399 -11.79 -2.59 18.77
N LEU A 400 -10.49 -2.31 18.83
CA LEU A 400 -9.63 -2.77 19.93
C LEU A 400 -9.70 -1.77 21.09
N PRO A 401 -9.53 -2.24 22.36
CA PRO A 401 -9.48 -1.35 23.52
C PRO A 401 -8.40 -0.26 23.39
N ALA A 402 -8.69 0.93 23.91
CA ALA A 402 -7.80 2.09 23.82
C ALA A 402 -6.41 1.89 24.46
N GLU A 403 -6.25 0.95 25.37
CA GLU A 403 -4.97 0.58 25.99
C GLU A 403 -3.98 -0.04 25.00
N THR A 404 -4.47 -0.52 23.84
CA THR A 404 -3.65 -1.04 22.73
C THR A 404 -3.20 0.08 21.78
N VAL A 405 -3.67 1.31 21.99
CA VAL A 405 -3.55 2.42 21.01
C VAL A 405 -3.11 3.68 21.72
N ASP A 406 -1.81 3.82 21.98
CA ASP A 406 -1.26 5.14 22.31
C ASP A 406 -1.00 5.90 21.00
N ILE A 407 -2.05 6.51 20.46
CA ILE A 407 -1.99 7.33 19.25
C ILE A 407 -2.08 8.80 19.65
N ARG A 408 -0.96 9.41 19.98
CA ARG A 408 -0.81 10.86 19.86
C ARG A 408 -0.33 11.15 18.45
N LEU A 409 -1.22 11.66 17.60
CA LEU A 409 -0.85 12.42 16.43
C LEU A 409 -0.14 13.68 16.94
N GLU A 410 1.16 13.61 17.15
CA GLU A 410 1.98 14.81 17.21
C GLU A 410 2.07 15.36 15.78
N CYS A 411 1.01 16.03 15.35
CA CYS A 411 1.12 17.03 14.29
C CYS A 411 2.12 18.05 14.79
N GLY A 412 3.34 18.01 14.25
CA GLY A 412 4.34 19.01 14.54
C GLY A 412 3.70 20.38 14.35
N LYS A 413 3.71 21.18 15.41
CA LYS A 413 3.50 22.62 15.28
C LYS A 413 4.60 23.13 14.39
N ILE A 414 4.22 23.63 13.20
CA ILE A 414 5.03 24.48 12.35
C ILE A 414 5.31 25.77 13.09
#